data_556128ceb735446cfbc88304fa7cf852
#
_entry.id   556128ceb735446cfbc88304fa7cf852
#
_cell.length_a   1.000
_cell.length_b   1.000
_cell.length_c   1.000
_cell.angle_alpha   90.00
_cell.angle_beta   90.00
_cell.angle_gamma   90.00
#
_symmetry.space_group_name_H-M   'P 1'
#
loop_
_entity.id
_entity.type
_entity.pdbx_description
1 polymer ?
#
loop_
_entity_poly.entity_id
_entity_poly.type
_entity_poly.pdbx_seq_one_letter_code
_entity_poly.pdbx_strand_id
1 'polypeptide(L)'
;MKKFLELISEEMGKGFEAAGYEAQLGRVTVSNRPDLCEYQCNGAMAGAKKYHKAPIMIANDVAEKLTDSAVFSEVSAVAPGFLNLKVKDSFVCEYLKEMAAAEKFGVEPPEKKKTIVVDYGGPNVAKPLHVGHLRSAVIGESIKRINRYKGHRVIGDVHLGDWGLQMGLIITELKARKPCLLYTSRCV
;
A
#
# COMPACT_ATOMS: atom_id res chain seq x y z
N MET A 1 1.75 -4.42 14.02
CA MET A 1 2.43 -5.67 13.59
C MET A 1 3.47 -5.33 12.53
N LYS A 2 4.70 -5.89 12.64
CA LYS A 2 5.73 -5.65 11.63
C LYS A 2 5.28 -6.16 10.26
N LYS A 3 5.70 -5.48 9.21
CA LYS A 3 5.39 -5.92 7.83
C LYS A 3 6.17 -7.17 7.48
N PHE A 4 5.59 -8.01 6.65
CA PHE A 4 6.22 -9.25 6.22
C PHE A 4 7.64 -9.06 5.64
N LEU A 5 7.82 -8.06 4.75
CA LEU A 5 9.13 -7.72 4.19
C LEU A 5 10.14 -7.24 5.23
N GLU A 6 9.69 -6.63 6.32
CA GLU A 6 10.58 -6.21 7.42
C GLU A 6 11.07 -7.43 8.19
N LEU A 7 10.20 -8.40 8.48
CA LEU A 7 10.56 -9.63 9.18
C LEU A 7 11.58 -10.47 8.38
N ILE A 8 11.34 -10.68 7.09
CA ILE A 8 12.27 -11.43 6.25
C ILE A 8 13.60 -10.68 6.01
N SER A 9 13.57 -9.34 6.02
CA SER A 9 14.79 -8.52 5.95
C SER A 9 15.59 -8.59 7.25
N GLU A 10 14.94 -8.63 8.40
CA GLU A 10 15.62 -8.83 9.70
C GLU A 10 16.31 -10.20 9.77
N GLU A 11 15.65 -11.24 9.30
CA GLU A 11 16.25 -12.57 9.26
C GLU A 11 17.46 -12.63 8.29
N MET A 12 17.33 -12.01 7.12
CA MET A 12 18.43 -11.86 6.19
C MET A 12 19.59 -11.05 6.80
N GLY A 13 19.27 -9.99 7.55
CA GLY A 13 20.25 -9.19 8.29
C GLY A 13 21.04 -10.01 9.29
N LYS A 14 20.40 -10.92 10.03
CA LYS A 14 21.10 -11.88 10.93
C LYS A 14 22.05 -12.78 10.15
N GLY A 15 21.67 -13.24 8.95
CA GLY A 15 22.54 -14.02 8.09
C GLY A 15 23.79 -13.25 7.68
N PHE A 16 23.66 -11.96 7.33
CA PHE A 16 24.80 -11.09 7.05
C PHE A 16 25.70 -10.92 8.29
N GLU A 17 25.12 -10.66 9.46
CA GLU A 17 25.87 -10.54 10.71
C GLU A 17 26.64 -11.83 11.06
N ALA A 18 25.99 -12.99 10.93
CA ALA A 18 26.60 -14.29 11.18
C ALA A 18 27.76 -14.60 10.20
N ALA A 19 27.71 -14.02 9.00
CA ALA A 19 28.79 -14.10 8.01
C ALA A 19 29.88 -13.02 8.19
N GLY A 20 29.75 -12.12 9.21
CA GLY A 20 30.70 -11.06 9.52
C GLY A 20 30.49 -9.78 8.70
N TYR A 21 29.29 -9.56 8.18
CA TYR A 21 28.91 -8.37 7.41
C TYR A 21 27.86 -7.55 8.17
N GLU A 22 27.56 -6.35 7.68
CA GLU A 22 26.55 -5.49 8.32
C GLU A 22 25.12 -5.98 8.05
N ALA A 23 24.27 -6.02 9.11
CA ALA A 23 22.85 -6.37 9.02
C ALA A 23 22.06 -5.51 8.02
N GLN A 24 22.45 -4.24 7.87
CA GLN A 24 21.79 -3.29 6.96
C GLN A 24 21.80 -3.75 5.49
N LEU A 25 22.76 -4.61 5.12
CA LEU A 25 22.83 -5.22 3.79
C LEU A 25 21.71 -6.24 3.55
N GLY A 26 21.06 -6.73 4.59
CA GLY A 26 20.00 -7.74 4.54
C GLY A 26 18.65 -7.24 4.01
N ARG A 27 18.56 -6.08 3.38
CA ARG A 27 17.31 -5.57 2.84
C ARG A 27 16.78 -6.45 1.71
N VAL A 28 15.59 -7.00 1.91
CA VAL A 28 14.88 -7.86 0.97
C VAL A 28 13.84 -7.07 0.17
N THR A 29 13.67 -7.40 -1.09
CA THR A 29 12.64 -6.87 -1.98
C THR A 29 11.89 -8.01 -2.67
N VAL A 30 10.67 -7.72 -3.12
CA VAL A 30 9.93 -8.68 -3.97
C VAL A 30 10.70 -8.84 -5.28
N SER A 31 10.84 -10.08 -5.74
CA SER A 31 11.51 -10.37 -6.99
C SER A 31 10.73 -9.86 -8.20
N ASN A 32 11.45 -9.33 -9.18
CA ASN A 32 10.89 -9.01 -10.50
C ASN A 32 10.76 -10.26 -11.40
N ARG A 33 11.29 -11.39 -10.96
CA ARG A 33 11.32 -12.68 -11.66
C ARG A 33 10.70 -13.76 -10.78
N PRO A 34 9.35 -13.77 -10.63
CA PRO A 34 8.65 -14.74 -9.77
C PRO A 34 8.82 -16.19 -10.21
N ASP A 35 9.23 -16.40 -11.45
CA ASP A 35 9.63 -17.70 -12.01
C ASP A 35 10.90 -18.27 -11.39
N LEU A 36 11.78 -17.42 -10.86
CA LEU A 36 13.07 -17.83 -10.27
C LEU A 36 13.05 -17.82 -8.74
N CYS A 37 12.46 -16.80 -8.15
CA CYS A 37 12.40 -16.63 -6.70
C CYS A 37 11.27 -15.69 -6.29
N GLU A 38 10.79 -15.83 -5.06
CA GLU A 38 9.74 -14.96 -4.50
C GLU A 38 10.29 -13.61 -4.07
N TYR A 39 11.46 -13.64 -3.42
CA TYR A 39 12.13 -12.46 -2.89
C TYR A 39 13.61 -12.47 -3.28
N GLN A 40 14.21 -11.29 -3.24
CA GLN A 40 15.61 -11.08 -3.60
C GLN A 40 16.28 -10.10 -2.66
N CYS A 41 17.54 -10.38 -2.32
CA CYS A 41 18.42 -9.46 -1.61
C CYS A 41 19.67 -9.15 -2.44
N ASN A 42 19.95 -7.85 -2.58
CA ASN A 42 21.07 -7.33 -3.37
C ASN A 42 22.23 -6.83 -2.49
N GLY A 43 22.18 -7.09 -1.19
CA GLY A 43 23.15 -6.57 -0.22
C GLY A 43 24.60 -6.99 -0.48
N ALA A 44 24.82 -8.19 -1.01
CA ALA A 44 26.16 -8.65 -1.33
C ALA A 44 26.85 -7.78 -2.38
N MET A 45 26.11 -7.27 -3.37
CA MET A 45 26.65 -6.33 -4.36
C MET A 45 26.98 -4.98 -3.73
N ALA A 46 26.12 -4.49 -2.82
CA ALA A 46 26.35 -3.24 -2.11
C ALA A 46 27.57 -3.34 -1.17
N GLY A 47 27.75 -4.48 -0.52
CA GLY A 47 28.88 -4.74 0.39
C GLY A 47 30.23 -4.97 -0.29
N ALA A 48 30.25 -5.38 -1.56
CA ALA A 48 31.47 -5.82 -2.27
C ALA A 48 32.63 -4.82 -2.20
N LYS A 49 32.34 -3.53 -2.41
CA LYS A 49 33.36 -2.48 -2.34
C LYS A 49 33.89 -2.28 -0.91
N LYS A 50 33.02 -2.37 0.08
CA LYS A 50 33.39 -2.15 1.50
C LYS A 50 34.26 -3.27 2.05
N TYR A 51 33.95 -4.51 1.67
CA TYR A 51 34.66 -5.70 2.19
C TYR A 51 35.76 -6.20 1.26
N HIS A 52 36.00 -5.54 0.13
CA HIS A 52 37.00 -5.93 -0.87
C HIS A 52 36.88 -7.41 -1.29
N LYS A 53 35.66 -7.91 -1.38
CA LYS A 53 35.34 -9.28 -1.79
C LYS A 53 34.44 -9.28 -3.02
N ALA A 54 34.56 -10.32 -3.85
CA ALA A 54 33.61 -10.48 -4.95
C ALA A 54 32.18 -10.66 -4.40
N PRO A 55 31.15 -10.00 -5.00
CA PRO A 55 29.78 -10.06 -4.51
C PRO A 55 29.25 -11.49 -4.35
N ILE A 56 29.59 -12.37 -5.28
CA ILE A 56 29.16 -13.78 -5.22
C ILE A 56 29.76 -14.54 -4.03
N MET A 57 30.96 -14.18 -3.57
CA MET A 57 31.55 -14.79 -2.38
C MET A 57 30.80 -14.39 -1.13
N ILE A 58 30.46 -13.07 -1.01
CA ILE A 58 29.64 -12.58 0.10
C ILE A 58 28.27 -13.27 0.09
N ALA A 59 27.65 -13.40 -1.09
CA ALA A 59 26.35 -14.06 -1.22
C ALA A 59 26.43 -15.55 -0.79
N ASN A 60 27.49 -16.28 -1.14
CA ASN A 60 27.69 -17.66 -0.70
C ASN A 60 27.89 -17.74 0.81
N ASP A 61 28.76 -16.88 1.39
CA ASP A 61 29.00 -16.84 2.83
C ASP A 61 27.68 -16.64 3.61
N VAL A 62 26.81 -15.74 3.13
CA VAL A 62 25.52 -15.47 3.76
C VAL A 62 24.53 -16.61 3.56
N ALA A 63 24.46 -17.19 2.36
CA ALA A 63 23.57 -18.32 2.06
C ALA A 63 23.88 -19.52 2.94
N GLU A 64 25.16 -19.82 3.18
CA GLU A 64 25.59 -20.89 4.09
C GLU A 64 25.07 -20.69 5.53
N LYS A 65 25.09 -19.46 6.04
CA LYS A 65 24.59 -19.14 7.39
C LYS A 65 23.07 -19.21 7.53
N LEU A 66 22.33 -19.20 6.44
CA LEU A 66 20.87 -19.24 6.41
C LEU A 66 20.30 -20.60 6.00
N THR A 67 21.14 -21.63 5.86
CA THR A 67 20.71 -22.99 5.49
C THR A 67 19.65 -23.55 6.45
N ASP A 68 19.78 -23.29 7.75
CA ASP A 68 18.86 -23.76 8.79
C ASP A 68 17.88 -22.66 9.27
N SER A 69 17.65 -21.62 8.45
CA SER A 69 16.72 -20.54 8.83
C SER A 69 15.31 -21.07 9.09
N ALA A 70 14.67 -20.55 10.13
CA ALA A 70 13.25 -20.82 10.42
C ALA A 70 12.32 -20.15 9.40
N VAL A 71 12.80 -19.14 8.68
CA VAL A 71 12.02 -18.30 7.76
C VAL A 71 12.15 -18.74 6.32
N PHE A 72 13.35 -19.08 5.87
CA PHE A 72 13.62 -19.42 4.47
C PHE A 72 13.61 -20.93 4.22
N SER A 73 12.91 -21.35 3.16
CA SER A 73 12.98 -22.73 2.64
C SER A 73 14.16 -22.91 1.70
N GLU A 74 14.54 -21.85 1.00
CA GLU A 74 15.67 -21.86 0.05
C GLU A 74 16.33 -20.47 0.03
N VAL A 75 17.66 -20.47 0.12
CA VAL A 75 18.51 -19.28 -0.07
C VAL A 75 19.59 -19.66 -1.06
N SER A 76 19.55 -19.07 -2.25
CA SER A 76 20.52 -19.39 -3.31
C SER A 76 21.28 -18.16 -3.78
N ALA A 77 22.60 -18.27 -3.82
CA ALA A 77 23.48 -17.23 -4.35
C ALA A 77 23.58 -17.35 -5.87
N VAL A 78 23.27 -16.28 -6.58
CA VAL A 78 23.28 -16.22 -8.05
C VAL A 78 24.17 -15.08 -8.52
N ALA A 79 24.99 -15.35 -9.53
CA ALA A 79 25.87 -14.34 -10.13
C ALA A 79 25.06 -13.11 -10.63
N PRO A 80 25.57 -11.89 -10.47
CA PRO A 80 26.89 -11.52 -9.93
C PRO A 80 26.98 -11.44 -8.39
N GLY A 81 25.89 -11.66 -7.66
CA GLY A 81 25.83 -11.54 -6.19
C GLY A 81 24.42 -11.31 -5.67
N PHE A 82 23.43 -11.83 -6.36
CA PHE A 82 22.04 -11.87 -5.89
C PHE A 82 21.83 -13.02 -4.89
N LEU A 83 21.05 -12.77 -3.87
CA LEU A 83 20.49 -13.81 -3.01
C LEU A 83 19.01 -13.98 -3.36
N ASN A 84 18.69 -15.09 -3.97
CA ASN A 84 17.32 -15.49 -4.29
C ASN A 84 16.74 -16.27 -3.12
N LEU A 85 15.51 -15.94 -2.73
CA LEU A 85 14.90 -16.41 -1.50
C LEU A 85 13.52 -17.00 -1.78
N LYS A 86 13.23 -18.13 -1.13
CA LYS A 86 11.87 -18.65 -0.95
C LYS A 86 11.57 -18.75 0.54
N VAL A 87 10.37 -18.38 0.92
CA VAL A 87 9.93 -18.40 2.32
C VAL A 87 9.25 -19.73 2.63
N LYS A 88 9.39 -20.22 3.86
CA LYS A 88 8.70 -21.42 4.33
C LYS A 88 7.19 -21.18 4.43
N ASP A 89 6.39 -22.09 3.94
CA ASP A 89 4.92 -22.03 4.05
C ASP A 89 4.48 -21.97 5.52
N SER A 90 5.16 -22.67 6.42
CA SER A 90 4.88 -22.60 7.86
C SER A 90 5.01 -21.19 8.42
N PHE A 91 6.06 -20.46 8.03
CA PHE A 91 6.26 -19.08 8.45
C PHE A 91 5.18 -18.14 7.89
N VAL A 92 4.81 -18.32 6.62
CA VAL A 92 3.70 -17.57 6.00
C VAL A 92 2.38 -17.84 6.73
N CYS A 93 2.10 -19.12 7.04
CA CYS A 93 0.89 -19.51 7.77
C CYS A 93 0.82 -18.91 9.18
N GLU A 94 1.93 -18.89 9.91
CA GLU A 94 2.00 -18.25 11.23
C GLU A 94 1.76 -16.75 11.13
N TYR A 95 2.42 -16.06 10.21
CA TYR A 95 2.20 -14.64 9.98
C TYR A 95 0.74 -14.32 9.64
N LEU A 96 0.09 -15.12 8.79
CA LEU A 96 -1.32 -14.96 8.44
C LEU A 96 -2.26 -15.20 9.62
N LYS A 97 -1.95 -16.17 10.50
CA LYS A 97 -2.71 -16.40 11.72
C LYS A 97 -2.61 -15.22 12.70
N GLU A 98 -1.41 -14.71 12.91
CA GLU A 98 -1.19 -13.52 13.74
C GLU A 98 -1.93 -12.30 13.16
N MET A 99 -1.82 -12.09 11.85
CA MET A 99 -2.51 -11.01 11.16
C MET A 99 -4.03 -11.11 11.30
N ALA A 100 -4.59 -12.32 11.15
CA ALA A 100 -6.03 -12.56 11.28
C ALA A 100 -6.55 -12.36 12.72
N ALA A 101 -5.73 -12.66 13.71
CA ALA A 101 -6.06 -12.48 15.13
C ALA A 101 -5.89 -11.02 15.60
N ALA A 102 -5.08 -10.23 14.89
CA ALA A 102 -4.79 -8.86 15.27
C ALA A 102 -5.94 -7.91 14.92
N GLU A 103 -6.19 -6.90 15.77
CA GLU A 103 -7.13 -5.82 15.46
C GLU A 103 -6.75 -5.16 14.12
N LYS A 104 -7.74 -4.97 13.25
CA LYS A 104 -7.56 -4.39 11.90
C LYS A 104 -6.45 -5.07 11.07
N PHE A 105 -6.34 -6.38 11.20
CA PHE A 105 -5.29 -7.17 10.52
C PHE A 105 -3.87 -6.65 10.77
N GLY A 106 -3.61 -6.13 11.97
CA GLY A 106 -2.30 -5.63 12.35
C GLY A 106 -1.90 -4.29 11.74
N VAL A 107 -2.85 -3.55 11.14
CA VAL A 107 -2.59 -2.18 10.67
C VAL A 107 -2.40 -1.26 11.86
N GLU A 108 -1.18 -0.78 12.05
CA GLU A 108 -0.84 0.12 13.14
C GLU A 108 -1.44 1.51 12.90
N PRO A 109 -2.00 2.13 13.97
CA PRO A 109 -2.44 3.51 13.89
C PRO A 109 -1.22 4.42 13.62
N PRO A 110 -1.42 5.55 12.95
CA PRO A 110 -0.34 6.49 12.70
C PRO A 110 0.12 7.12 14.01
N GLU A 111 1.42 7.33 14.17
CA GLU A 111 2.02 8.04 15.33
C GLU A 111 1.34 9.40 15.58
N LYS A 112 1.05 10.12 14.50
CA LYS A 112 0.34 11.39 14.54
C LYS A 112 -0.92 11.32 13.68
N LYS A 113 -2.09 11.39 14.34
CA LYS A 113 -3.38 11.51 13.65
C LYS A 113 -3.44 12.83 12.87
N LYS A 114 -3.84 12.73 11.60
CA LYS A 114 -4.06 13.88 10.72
C LYS A 114 -5.56 14.09 10.50
N THR A 115 -5.97 15.32 10.26
CA THR A 115 -7.27 15.61 9.66
C THR A 115 -7.07 15.71 8.15
N ILE A 116 -7.76 14.86 7.41
CA ILE A 116 -7.66 14.75 5.95
C ILE A 116 -9.01 15.12 5.38
N VAL A 117 -9.07 16.11 4.51
CA VAL A 117 -10.24 16.45 3.72
C VAL A 117 -10.10 15.80 2.37
N VAL A 118 -11.13 15.09 1.93
CA VAL A 118 -11.21 14.45 0.62
C VAL A 118 -12.41 15.03 -0.10
N ASP A 119 -12.14 15.87 -1.09
CA ASP A 119 -13.17 16.40 -1.99
C ASP A 119 -13.27 15.44 -3.19
N TYR A 120 -14.47 14.92 -3.45
CA TYR A 120 -14.68 13.91 -4.48
C TYR A 120 -16.14 13.83 -4.94
N GLY A 121 -16.32 13.29 -6.15
CA GLY A 121 -17.64 12.98 -6.68
C GLY A 121 -18.36 14.13 -7.38
N GLY A 122 -18.23 15.34 -6.99
CA GLY A 122 -18.75 16.62 -7.47
C GLY A 122 -19.63 16.64 -8.73
N PRO A 123 -20.79 15.92 -8.78
CA PRO A 123 -21.63 15.92 -9.97
C PRO A 123 -22.35 17.25 -10.14
N ASN A 124 -22.68 17.56 -11.40
CA ASN A 124 -23.54 18.72 -11.67
C ASN A 124 -25.01 18.32 -11.44
N VAL A 125 -25.72 19.09 -10.62
CA VAL A 125 -27.12 18.82 -10.21
C VAL A 125 -28.06 18.77 -11.42
N ALA A 126 -27.78 19.54 -12.47
CA ALA A 126 -28.62 19.67 -13.65
C ALA A 126 -28.30 18.68 -14.77
N LYS A 127 -27.45 17.69 -14.55
CA LYS A 127 -27.08 16.68 -15.54
C LYS A 127 -27.33 15.26 -15.04
N PRO A 128 -27.72 14.34 -15.93
CA PRO A 128 -27.74 12.93 -15.59
C PRO A 128 -26.34 12.44 -15.25
N LEU A 129 -26.26 11.55 -14.27
CA LEU A 129 -25.00 10.90 -13.91
C LEU A 129 -24.54 9.93 -14.99
N HIS A 130 -23.24 9.83 -15.17
CA HIS A 130 -22.62 8.87 -16.07
C HIS A 130 -21.39 8.20 -15.41
N VAL A 131 -20.81 7.22 -16.07
CA VAL A 131 -19.69 6.40 -15.53
C VAL A 131 -18.50 7.24 -15.06
N GLY A 132 -18.23 8.40 -15.65
CA GLY A 132 -17.17 9.30 -15.20
C GLY A 132 -17.38 9.82 -13.78
N HIS A 133 -18.61 10.10 -13.39
CA HIS A 133 -18.96 10.50 -12.00
C HIS A 133 -18.77 9.34 -11.02
N LEU A 134 -19.15 8.13 -11.42
CA LEU A 134 -18.98 6.92 -10.61
C LEU A 134 -17.50 6.68 -10.29
N ARG A 135 -16.62 6.83 -11.27
CA ARG A 135 -15.17 6.65 -11.08
C ARG A 135 -14.62 7.57 -9.99
N SER A 136 -14.90 8.86 -10.08
CA SER A 136 -14.49 9.85 -9.09
C SER A 136 -15.03 9.53 -7.69
N ALA A 137 -16.32 9.20 -7.60
CA ALA A 137 -16.98 8.86 -6.35
C ALA A 137 -16.36 7.62 -5.68
N VAL A 138 -16.15 6.53 -6.43
CA VAL A 138 -15.57 5.28 -5.91
C VAL A 138 -14.14 5.48 -5.44
N ILE A 139 -13.33 6.20 -6.20
CA ILE A 139 -11.92 6.47 -5.82
C ILE A 139 -11.88 7.30 -4.53
N GLY A 140 -12.63 8.40 -4.47
CA GLY A 140 -12.64 9.28 -3.30
C GLY A 140 -13.16 8.58 -2.05
N GLU A 141 -14.27 7.83 -2.15
CA GLU A 141 -14.81 7.05 -1.05
C GLU A 141 -13.82 5.97 -0.57
N SER A 142 -13.11 5.31 -1.48
CA SER A 142 -12.10 4.32 -1.13
C SER A 142 -10.94 4.96 -0.35
N ILE A 143 -10.42 6.09 -0.82
CA ILE A 143 -9.37 6.86 -0.13
C ILE A 143 -9.82 7.27 1.27
N LYS A 144 -11.06 7.77 1.38
CA LYS A 144 -11.67 8.15 2.66
C LYS A 144 -11.72 6.96 3.63
N ARG A 145 -12.23 5.81 3.18
CA ARG A 145 -12.34 4.60 4.00
C ARG A 145 -11.00 4.06 4.44
N ILE A 146 -10.03 3.99 3.55
CA ILE A 146 -8.66 3.53 3.86
C ILE A 146 -8.03 4.40 4.95
N ASN A 147 -8.12 5.72 4.82
CA ASN A 147 -7.54 6.63 5.80
C ASN A 147 -8.26 6.59 7.15
N ARG A 148 -9.59 6.41 7.17
CA ARG A 148 -10.36 6.17 8.41
C ARG A 148 -9.97 4.84 9.07
N TYR A 149 -9.85 3.79 8.29
CA TYR A 149 -9.42 2.48 8.77
C TYR A 149 -8.04 2.56 9.43
N LYS A 150 -7.12 3.32 8.82
CA LYS A 150 -5.77 3.57 9.35
C LYS A 150 -5.77 4.41 10.63
N GLY A 151 -6.87 5.09 10.96
CA GLY A 151 -7.03 5.83 12.23
C GLY A 151 -6.91 7.35 12.10
N HIS A 152 -6.89 7.90 10.90
CA HIS A 152 -6.96 9.35 10.67
C HIS A 152 -8.39 9.89 10.85
N ARG A 153 -8.53 11.18 11.18
CA ARG A 153 -9.80 11.89 11.06
C ARG A 153 -10.02 12.28 9.60
N VAL A 154 -11.05 11.74 8.97
CA VAL A 154 -11.31 12.03 7.55
C VAL A 154 -12.67 12.65 7.36
N ILE A 155 -12.67 13.80 6.71
CA ILE A 155 -13.86 14.55 6.29
C ILE A 155 -13.99 14.30 4.79
N GLY A 156 -15.14 13.73 4.38
CA GLY A 156 -15.47 13.63 2.94
C GLY A 156 -16.33 14.83 2.58
N ASP A 157 -15.95 15.54 1.55
CA ASP A 157 -16.71 16.61 0.96
C ASP A 157 -17.17 16.21 -0.44
N VAL A 158 -18.45 16.41 -0.71
CA VAL A 158 -19.03 16.16 -2.03
C VAL A 158 -19.70 17.47 -2.47
N HIS A 159 -18.89 18.27 -3.17
CA HIS A 159 -19.36 19.55 -3.67
C HIS A 159 -20.19 19.36 -4.93
N LEU A 160 -21.47 19.72 -4.89
CA LEU A 160 -22.36 19.63 -6.03
C LEU A 160 -22.24 20.90 -6.89
N GLY A 161 -22.12 20.73 -8.21
CA GLY A 161 -22.15 21.85 -9.14
C GLY A 161 -23.58 22.34 -9.36
N ASP A 162 -23.91 23.48 -8.77
CA ASP A 162 -25.24 24.10 -8.82
C ASP A 162 -25.29 25.42 -9.60
N TRP A 163 -24.18 25.79 -10.21
CA TRP A 163 -24.04 27.00 -11.03
C TRP A 163 -23.94 26.71 -12.52
N GLY A 164 -24.26 27.69 -13.34
CA GLY A 164 -24.02 27.69 -14.76
C GLY A 164 -25.26 27.60 -15.62
N LEU A 165 -25.07 27.50 -16.94
CA LEU A 165 -26.10 27.53 -17.97
C LEU A 165 -27.24 26.53 -17.70
N GLN A 166 -26.91 25.33 -17.25
CA GLN A 166 -27.90 24.26 -17.04
C GLN A 166 -28.87 24.58 -15.88
N MET A 167 -28.35 25.13 -14.80
CA MET A 167 -29.22 25.61 -13.71
C MET A 167 -30.08 26.79 -14.17
N GLY A 168 -29.51 27.68 -14.96
CA GLY A 168 -30.27 28.78 -15.59
C GLY A 168 -31.41 28.27 -16.48
N LEU A 169 -31.19 27.24 -17.27
CA LEU A 169 -32.23 26.60 -18.09
C LEU A 169 -33.33 25.96 -17.24
N ILE A 170 -32.96 25.22 -16.17
CA ILE A 170 -33.95 24.65 -15.24
C ILE A 170 -34.78 25.73 -14.55
N ILE A 171 -34.15 26.79 -14.07
CA ILE A 171 -34.83 27.90 -13.43
C ILE A 171 -35.83 28.59 -14.40
N THR A 172 -35.38 28.77 -15.65
CA THR A 172 -36.23 29.36 -16.68
C THR A 172 -37.46 28.50 -16.98
N GLU A 173 -37.26 27.18 -17.12
CA GLU A 173 -38.34 26.24 -17.37
C GLU A 173 -39.30 26.11 -16.16
N LEU A 174 -38.75 26.09 -14.94
CA LEU A 174 -39.57 26.12 -13.70
C LEU A 174 -40.43 27.37 -13.61
N LYS A 175 -39.87 28.53 -13.96
CA LYS A 175 -40.67 29.80 -13.98
C LYS A 175 -41.79 29.72 -14.98
N ALA A 176 -41.59 29.12 -16.13
CA ALA A 176 -42.61 28.99 -17.16
C ALA A 176 -43.70 27.97 -16.79
N ARG A 177 -43.31 26.79 -16.28
CA ARG A 177 -44.27 25.68 -16.02
C ARG A 177 -44.94 25.73 -14.64
N LYS A 178 -44.19 26.14 -13.61
CA LYS A 178 -44.64 26.10 -12.21
C LYS A 178 -44.22 27.37 -11.48
N PRO A 179 -44.74 28.54 -11.85
CA PRO A 179 -44.32 29.80 -11.26
C PRO A 179 -44.61 29.88 -9.73
N CYS A 180 -45.58 29.12 -9.24
CA CYS A 180 -45.91 29.07 -7.82
C CYS A 180 -44.79 28.51 -6.94
N LEU A 181 -43.90 27.65 -7.45
CA LEU A 181 -42.78 27.09 -6.69
C LEU A 181 -41.72 28.12 -6.34
N LEU A 182 -41.66 29.25 -7.03
CA LEU A 182 -40.69 30.31 -6.79
C LEU A 182 -41.13 31.30 -5.70
N TYR A 183 -42.42 31.33 -5.39
CA TYR A 183 -43.00 32.25 -4.41
C TYR A 183 -43.28 31.58 -3.07
N THR A 184 -43.22 30.26 -3.00
CA THR A 184 -43.42 29.52 -1.76
C THR A 184 -42.08 29.18 -1.16
N SER A 185 -41.60 29.99 -0.23
CA SER A 185 -40.40 29.72 0.58
C SER A 185 -40.56 28.52 1.54
N ARG A 186 -41.64 27.78 1.45
CA ARG A 186 -41.94 26.58 2.23
C ARG A 186 -42.61 25.56 1.33
N CYS A 187 -41.81 24.76 0.66
CA CYS A 187 -42.25 23.43 0.30
C CYS A 187 -42.04 22.54 1.54
N VAL A 188 -43.10 22.34 2.26
CA VAL A 188 -43.19 21.27 3.26
C VAL A 188 -43.53 20.00 2.52
#